data_f27e4f8bb693141550d3a502ac02c6b9
#
_entry.id   f27e4f8bb693141550d3a502ac02c6b9
#
_cell.length_a   1.000
_cell.length_b   1.000
_cell.length_c   1.000
_cell.angle_alpha   90.00
_cell.angle_beta   90.00
_cell.angle_gamma   90.00
#
_symmetry.space_group_name_H-M   'P 1'
#
loop_
_entity.id
_entity.type
_entity.pdbx_description
1 polymer ?
#
loop_
_entity_poly.entity_id
_entity_poly.type
_entity_poly.pdbx_seq_one_letter_code
_entity_poly.pdbx_strand_id
1 'polypeptide(L)'
;HLPARAEYLEAKRVELATLGHSLSGQIANHDLAPLIQHAAHALKLANPDQMQSIEDLALCLEEDVALMQDGVLSAICFCFPSSWVPAERIGMPLGQIHEHVADGQKLVAASPKIAHVMSDLEQGSFRRYVWTITNSPKLSQHPSHKNPNIPITIEDLYYRVETQTTLPLPSIAGRS
;
A
#
# COMPACT_ATOMS: atom_id res chain seq x y z
N HIS A 1 7.93 -0.79 -16.76
CA HIS A 1 6.70 -1.26 -16.13
C HIS A 1 5.85 -1.97 -17.18
N LEU A 2 5.30 -3.14 -16.86
CA LEU A 2 4.31 -3.79 -17.73
C LEU A 2 2.96 -3.06 -17.57
N PRO A 3 2.16 -2.93 -18.64
CA PRO A 3 0.82 -2.38 -18.52
C PRO A 3 0.00 -3.16 -17.50
N ALA A 4 -0.75 -2.45 -16.67
CA ALA A 4 -1.63 -3.06 -15.69
C ALA A 4 -2.73 -3.86 -16.38
N ARG A 5 -3.03 -5.06 -15.88
CA ARG A 5 -4.09 -5.91 -16.42
C ARG A 5 -5.46 -5.29 -16.12
N ALA A 6 -6.32 -5.24 -17.13
CA ALA A 6 -7.64 -4.60 -17.02
C ALA A 6 -8.50 -5.20 -15.90
N GLU A 7 -8.39 -6.50 -15.66
CA GLU A 7 -9.13 -7.20 -14.59
C GLU A 7 -8.79 -6.71 -13.18
N TYR A 8 -7.48 -6.39 -12.93
CA TYR A 8 -7.05 -5.83 -11.65
C TYR A 8 -7.51 -4.39 -11.46
N LEU A 9 -7.44 -3.58 -12.52
CA LEU A 9 -7.92 -2.20 -12.47
C LEU A 9 -9.42 -2.13 -12.25
N GLU A 10 -10.18 -3.04 -12.86
CA GLU A 10 -11.63 -3.11 -12.63
C GLU A 10 -11.95 -3.56 -11.21
N ALA A 11 -11.26 -4.58 -10.70
CA ALA A 11 -11.40 -4.99 -9.30
C ALA A 11 -11.11 -3.85 -8.33
N LYS A 12 -10.06 -3.04 -8.57
CA LYS A 12 -9.76 -1.85 -7.77
C LYS A 12 -10.90 -0.82 -7.80
N ARG A 13 -11.46 -0.54 -8.98
CA ARG A 13 -12.58 0.40 -9.11
C ARG A 13 -13.81 -0.06 -8.32
N VAL A 14 -14.12 -1.36 -8.37
CA VAL A 14 -15.22 -1.94 -7.59
C VAL A 14 -14.99 -1.80 -6.09
N GLU A 15 -13.79 -2.13 -5.59
CA GLU A 15 -13.46 -1.97 -4.18
C GLU A 15 -13.52 -0.50 -3.74
N LEU A 16 -12.94 0.43 -4.52
CA LEU A 16 -12.98 1.86 -4.22
C LEU A 16 -14.41 2.43 -4.25
N ALA A 17 -15.25 1.99 -5.16
CA ALA A 17 -16.66 2.41 -5.21
C ALA A 17 -17.44 1.93 -3.97
N THR A 18 -17.05 0.79 -3.39
CA THR A 18 -17.75 0.16 -2.25
C THR A 18 -17.21 0.64 -0.91
N LEU A 19 -15.89 0.73 -0.76
CA LEU A 19 -15.18 0.92 0.51
C LEU A 19 -14.15 2.07 0.47
N GLY A 20 -14.21 2.96 -0.54
CA GLY A 20 -13.15 3.93 -0.83
C GLY A 20 -12.60 4.69 0.37
N HIS A 21 -13.48 5.18 1.25
CA HIS A 21 -13.09 5.92 2.46
C HIS A 21 -12.30 5.09 3.50
N SER A 22 -12.31 3.77 3.40
CA SER A 22 -11.53 2.88 4.27
C SER A 22 -10.29 2.30 3.59
N LEU A 23 -10.25 2.36 2.27
CA LEU A 23 -9.14 1.81 1.45
C LEU A 23 -8.10 2.85 1.09
N SER A 24 -8.51 4.12 1.01
CA SER A 24 -7.70 5.19 0.48
C SER A 24 -7.81 6.45 1.31
N GLY A 25 -6.77 7.26 1.28
CA GLY A 25 -6.71 8.57 1.87
C GLY A 25 -5.29 9.10 2.02
N GLN A 26 -5.21 10.30 2.55
CA GLN A 26 -3.95 10.99 2.79
C GLN A 26 -3.99 11.83 4.06
N ILE A 27 -2.82 12.20 4.54
CA ILE A 27 -2.68 13.06 5.72
C ILE A 27 -3.39 14.41 5.47
N ALA A 28 -4.16 14.86 6.46
CA ALA A 28 -4.95 16.08 6.32
C ALA A 28 -4.05 17.33 6.18
N ASN A 29 -4.54 18.33 5.47
CA ASN A 29 -3.89 19.64 5.30
C ASN A 29 -2.50 19.62 4.62
N HIS A 30 -2.18 18.53 3.90
CA HIS A 30 -0.99 18.45 3.08
C HIS A 30 -1.37 18.29 1.61
N ASP A 31 -0.78 19.12 0.75
CA ASP A 31 -0.85 18.91 -0.68
C ASP A 31 0.18 17.84 -1.07
N LEU A 32 -0.29 16.64 -1.35
CA LEU A 32 0.55 15.52 -1.77
C LEU A 32 0.61 15.34 -3.30
N ALA A 33 -0.09 16.16 -4.08
CA ALA A 33 -0.05 16.07 -5.54
C ALA A 33 1.39 16.10 -6.10
N PRO A 34 2.30 16.98 -5.64
CA PRO A 34 3.68 16.96 -6.11
C PRO A 34 4.43 15.66 -5.80
N LEU A 35 4.17 15.04 -4.65
CA LEU A 35 4.79 13.75 -4.30
C LEU A 35 4.23 12.61 -5.15
N ILE A 36 2.92 12.61 -5.38
CA ILE A 36 2.21 11.64 -6.23
C ILE A 36 2.72 11.73 -7.67
N GLN A 37 2.82 12.94 -8.22
CA GLN A 37 3.37 13.20 -9.56
C GLN A 37 4.83 12.74 -9.66
N HIS A 38 5.63 13.02 -8.64
CA HIS A 38 7.02 12.58 -8.58
C HIS A 38 7.12 11.04 -8.58
N ALA A 39 6.29 10.35 -7.81
CA ALA A 39 6.20 8.89 -7.83
C ALA A 39 5.78 8.36 -9.20
N ALA A 40 4.81 9.00 -9.84
CA ALA A 40 4.34 8.64 -11.18
C ALA A 40 5.43 8.80 -12.25
N HIS A 41 6.24 9.87 -12.17
CA HIS A 41 7.42 10.06 -13.04
C HIS A 41 8.45 8.95 -12.80
N ALA A 42 8.78 8.65 -11.56
CA ALA A 42 9.74 7.59 -11.22
C ALA A 42 9.29 6.20 -11.72
N LEU A 43 7.98 5.95 -11.71
CA LEU A 43 7.36 4.73 -12.23
C LEU A 43 7.15 4.77 -13.75
N LYS A 44 7.45 5.90 -14.42
CA LYS A 44 7.28 6.09 -15.86
C LYS A 44 5.84 5.86 -16.33
N LEU A 45 4.88 6.33 -15.55
CA LEU A 45 3.47 6.23 -15.90
C LEU A 45 3.06 7.27 -16.96
N ALA A 46 1.93 7.02 -17.63
CA ALA A 46 1.36 7.98 -18.56
C ALA A 46 0.76 9.18 -17.80
N ASN A 47 0.93 10.39 -18.34
CA ASN A 47 0.37 11.63 -17.83
C ASN A 47 0.64 11.89 -16.33
N PRO A 48 1.89 11.76 -15.86
CA PRO A 48 2.22 11.86 -14.43
C PRO A 48 1.81 13.21 -13.83
N ASP A 49 1.92 14.32 -14.57
CA ASP A 49 1.60 15.67 -14.10
C ASP A 49 0.09 15.93 -13.91
N GLN A 50 -0.76 15.03 -14.40
CA GLN A 50 -2.22 15.12 -14.23
C GLN A 50 -2.72 14.42 -12.97
N MET A 51 -1.88 13.66 -12.28
CA MET A 51 -2.27 12.93 -11.07
C MET A 51 -2.39 13.88 -9.89
N GLN A 52 -3.55 13.88 -9.23
CA GLN A 52 -3.87 14.76 -8.11
C GLN A 52 -4.09 13.99 -6.80
N SER A 53 -4.41 12.71 -6.90
CA SER A 53 -4.74 11.86 -5.77
C SER A 53 -3.94 10.55 -5.77
N ILE A 54 -3.87 9.91 -4.61
CA ILE A 54 -3.26 8.58 -4.50
C ILE A 54 -4.04 7.53 -5.29
N GLU A 55 -5.35 7.73 -5.47
CA GLU A 55 -6.21 6.88 -6.28
C GLU A 55 -5.84 6.98 -7.77
N ASP A 56 -5.52 8.19 -8.29
CA ASP A 56 -5.06 8.36 -9.67
C ASP A 56 -3.82 7.50 -9.93
N LEU A 57 -2.86 7.54 -9.00
CA LEU A 57 -1.65 6.73 -9.07
C LEU A 57 -1.97 5.23 -9.01
N ALA A 58 -2.80 4.81 -8.04
CA ALA A 58 -3.14 3.42 -7.81
C ALA A 58 -3.93 2.79 -8.97
N LEU A 59 -4.77 3.58 -9.65
CA LEU A 59 -5.54 3.13 -10.82
C LEU A 59 -4.72 3.04 -12.11
N CYS A 60 -3.45 3.42 -12.08
CA CYS A 60 -2.50 3.16 -13.17
C CYS A 60 -1.65 1.89 -12.94
N LEU A 61 -1.79 1.23 -11.79
CA LEU A 61 -0.94 0.12 -11.35
C LEU A 61 -1.79 -1.08 -10.93
N GLU A 62 -1.27 -2.30 -11.10
CA GLU A 62 -1.87 -3.49 -10.48
C GLU A 62 -1.66 -3.48 -8.96
N GLU A 63 -0.50 -2.98 -8.53
CA GLU A 63 -0.10 -2.92 -7.14
C GLU A 63 -0.91 -1.90 -6.35
N ASP A 64 -1.18 -2.21 -5.11
CA ASP A 64 -1.63 -1.24 -4.12
C ASP A 64 -0.47 -0.30 -3.75
N VAL A 65 -0.76 0.95 -3.41
CA VAL A 65 0.25 2.00 -3.27
C VAL A 65 0.19 2.65 -1.89
N ALA A 66 1.36 2.84 -1.30
CA ALA A 66 1.56 3.64 -0.10
C ALA A 66 2.72 4.61 -0.30
N LEU A 67 2.55 5.85 0.13
CA LEU A 67 3.59 6.87 0.15
C LEU A 67 3.99 7.18 1.59
N MET A 68 5.29 7.09 1.85
CA MET A 68 5.89 7.40 3.16
C MET A 68 6.73 8.67 3.03
N GLN A 69 6.59 9.57 4.00
CA GLN A 69 7.46 10.74 4.16
C GLN A 69 7.97 10.76 5.60
N ASP A 70 9.26 10.96 5.78
CA ASP A 70 9.90 11.03 7.10
C ASP A 70 9.56 9.84 8.03
N GLY A 71 9.38 8.66 7.42
CA GLY A 71 9.00 7.43 8.12
C GLY A 71 7.53 7.31 8.52
N VAL A 72 6.69 8.26 8.08
CA VAL A 72 5.24 8.30 8.36
C VAL A 72 4.44 8.01 7.09
N LEU A 73 3.34 7.27 7.21
CA LEU A 73 2.43 6.99 6.11
C LEU A 73 1.63 8.25 5.74
N SER A 74 2.00 8.87 4.62
CA SER A 74 1.41 10.13 4.17
C SER A 74 0.20 9.94 3.27
N ALA A 75 0.19 8.90 2.43
CA ALA A 75 -0.96 8.53 1.61
C ALA A 75 -0.97 7.03 1.35
N ILE A 76 -2.16 6.49 1.16
CA ILE A 76 -2.37 5.07 0.88
C ILE A 76 -3.58 4.88 -0.02
N CYS A 77 -3.48 3.93 -0.95
CA CYS A 77 -4.61 3.35 -1.67
C CYS A 77 -4.35 1.84 -1.80
N PHE A 78 -4.95 1.08 -0.86
CA PHE A 78 -4.87 -0.37 -0.81
C PHE A 78 -6.24 -0.97 -1.03
N CYS A 79 -6.50 -1.40 -2.27
CA CYS A 79 -7.75 -2.03 -2.67
C CYS A 79 -7.83 -3.50 -2.23
N PHE A 80 -6.69 -4.12 -1.99
CA PHE A 80 -6.60 -5.54 -1.66
C PHE A 80 -5.91 -5.79 -0.30
N PRO A 81 -6.40 -5.19 0.79
CA PRO A 81 -5.78 -5.31 2.10
C PRO A 81 -5.87 -6.73 2.66
N SER A 82 -4.90 -7.09 3.50
CA SER A 82 -4.81 -8.38 4.20
C SER A 82 -5.37 -8.28 5.63
N SER A 83 -6.69 -8.18 5.78
CA SER A 83 -7.40 -8.21 7.07
C SER A 83 -7.22 -6.98 7.95
N TRP A 84 -6.98 -5.82 7.37
CA TRP A 84 -6.86 -4.54 8.06
C TRP A 84 -7.53 -3.41 7.25
N VAL A 85 -7.72 -2.25 7.88
CA VAL A 85 -8.32 -1.06 7.25
C VAL A 85 -7.21 -0.07 6.90
N PRO A 86 -6.91 0.15 5.61
CA PRO A 86 -5.78 0.97 5.17
C PRO A 86 -5.83 2.42 5.66
N ALA A 87 -6.97 3.09 5.56
CA ALA A 87 -7.11 4.49 5.92
C ALA A 87 -6.86 4.77 7.40
N GLU A 88 -7.08 3.79 8.29
CA GLU A 88 -6.80 3.93 9.73
C GLU A 88 -5.31 4.05 10.06
N ARG A 89 -4.43 3.78 9.11
CA ARG A 89 -2.97 3.80 9.30
C ARG A 89 -2.32 5.10 8.83
N ILE A 90 -3.09 6.01 8.23
CA ILE A 90 -2.59 7.31 7.78
C ILE A 90 -2.07 8.11 8.98
N GLY A 91 -0.90 8.72 8.82
CA GLY A 91 -0.21 9.45 9.88
C GLY A 91 0.59 8.59 10.86
N MET A 92 0.56 7.27 10.71
CA MET A 92 1.32 6.37 11.58
C MET A 92 2.74 6.13 11.07
N PRO A 93 3.74 6.05 11.96
CA PRO A 93 5.07 5.59 11.61
C PRO A 93 5.08 4.09 11.27
N LEU A 94 6.04 3.67 10.47
CA LEU A 94 6.18 2.29 9.96
C LEU A 94 6.05 1.22 11.06
N GLY A 95 6.65 1.45 12.22
CA GLY A 95 6.58 0.53 13.36
C GLY A 95 5.16 0.33 13.87
N GLN A 96 4.43 1.41 14.03
CA GLN A 96 3.06 1.38 14.54
C GLN A 96 2.09 0.70 13.56
N ILE A 97 2.30 0.89 12.25
CA ILE A 97 1.51 0.20 11.22
C ILE A 97 1.59 -1.32 11.38
N HIS A 98 2.75 -1.83 11.82
CA HIS A 98 3.04 -3.26 11.90
C HIS A 98 2.99 -3.84 13.33
N GLU A 99 2.56 -3.07 14.32
CA GLU A 99 2.56 -3.51 15.73
C GLU A 99 1.77 -4.79 15.97
N HIS A 100 0.69 -5.00 15.24
CA HIS A 100 -0.23 -6.12 15.42
C HIS A 100 0.06 -7.35 14.55
N VAL A 101 1.14 -7.32 13.76
CA VAL A 101 1.55 -8.50 12.97
C VAL A 101 2.39 -9.47 13.81
N ALA A 102 2.50 -10.71 13.36
CA ALA A 102 3.38 -11.68 13.99
C ALA A 102 4.83 -11.13 14.07
N ASP A 103 5.47 -11.26 15.24
CA ASP A 103 6.77 -10.63 15.53
C ASP A 103 6.78 -9.09 15.48
N GLY A 104 5.63 -8.44 15.56
CA GLY A 104 5.46 -6.99 15.44
C GLY A 104 6.40 -6.19 16.35
N GLN A 105 6.63 -6.62 17.58
CA GLN A 105 7.56 -5.93 18.50
C GLN A 105 8.99 -5.86 17.98
N LYS A 106 9.49 -6.92 17.35
CA LYS A 106 10.82 -6.91 16.71
C LYS A 106 10.85 -5.95 15.53
N LEU A 107 9.76 -5.91 14.77
CA LEU A 107 9.62 -4.99 13.64
C LEU A 107 9.53 -3.54 14.10
N VAL A 108 8.78 -3.26 15.17
CA VAL A 108 8.74 -1.92 15.81
C VAL A 108 10.12 -1.46 16.22
N ALA A 109 10.89 -2.30 16.90
CA ALA A 109 12.25 -1.97 17.33
C ALA A 109 13.19 -1.72 16.15
N ALA A 110 13.02 -2.44 15.04
CA ALA A 110 13.84 -2.29 13.83
C ALA A 110 13.38 -1.15 12.89
N SER A 111 12.18 -0.63 13.09
CA SER A 111 11.52 0.29 12.16
C SER A 111 12.31 1.56 11.83
N PRO A 112 13.00 2.22 12.76
CA PRO A 112 13.80 3.40 12.40
C PRO A 112 14.94 3.06 11.42
N LYS A 113 15.59 1.92 11.62
CA LYS A 113 16.65 1.45 10.71
C LYS A 113 16.08 1.04 9.36
N ILE A 114 14.92 0.37 9.36
CA ILE A 114 14.22 -0.04 8.14
C ILE A 114 13.79 1.21 7.35
N ALA A 115 13.17 2.20 8.00
CA ALA A 115 12.76 3.44 7.35
C ALA A 115 13.96 4.18 6.73
N HIS A 116 15.08 4.25 7.44
CA HIS A 116 16.33 4.84 6.91
C HIS A 116 16.81 4.12 5.65
N VAL A 117 16.91 2.79 5.69
CA VAL A 117 17.34 1.98 4.53
C VAL A 117 16.34 2.12 3.36
N MET A 118 15.04 2.18 3.65
CA MET A 118 13.99 2.32 2.61
C MET A 118 14.04 3.70 1.93
N SER A 119 14.54 4.73 2.59
CA SER A 119 14.68 6.09 2.03
C SER A 119 16.03 6.34 1.37
N ASP A 120 16.98 5.41 1.50
CA ASP A 120 18.32 5.56 0.96
C ASP A 120 18.35 5.31 -0.56
N LEU A 121 18.57 6.37 -1.33
CA LEU A 121 18.63 6.31 -2.79
C LEU A 121 19.78 5.45 -3.33
N GLU A 122 20.89 5.33 -2.58
CA GLU A 122 22.03 4.53 -2.99
C GLU A 122 21.74 3.03 -2.93
N GLN A 123 20.84 2.62 -2.05
CA GLN A 123 20.40 1.22 -1.92
C GLN A 123 19.47 0.80 -3.08
N GLY A 124 18.83 1.77 -3.75
CA GLY A 124 17.88 1.50 -4.83
C GLY A 124 16.57 0.88 -4.33
N SER A 125 15.88 0.14 -5.20
CA SER A 125 14.62 -0.50 -4.86
C SER A 125 14.80 -1.82 -4.15
N PHE A 126 13.92 -2.09 -3.19
CA PHE A 126 13.87 -3.35 -2.47
C PHE A 126 12.62 -4.12 -2.85
N ARG A 127 12.76 -5.44 -2.95
CA ARG A 127 11.63 -6.34 -3.13
C ARG A 127 11.64 -7.40 -2.05
N ARG A 128 10.49 -7.62 -1.42
CA ARG A 128 10.28 -8.72 -0.46
C ARG A 128 9.00 -9.46 -0.79
N TYR A 129 8.90 -10.67 -0.27
CA TYR A 129 7.74 -11.53 -0.40
C TYR A 129 7.18 -11.81 0.97
N VAL A 130 5.87 -11.67 1.11
CA VAL A 130 5.13 -12.02 2.31
C VAL A 130 4.12 -13.08 1.94
N TRP A 131 3.95 -14.08 2.79
CA TRP A 131 2.98 -15.13 2.54
C TRP A 131 2.09 -15.33 3.75
N THR A 132 0.88 -15.78 3.50
CA THR A 132 -0.10 -16.12 4.54
C THR A 132 -1.04 -17.19 4.04
N ILE A 133 -1.75 -17.82 4.98
CA ILE A 133 -2.86 -18.72 4.70
C ILE A 133 -4.15 -17.94 4.91
N THR A 134 -5.07 -18.05 3.99
CA THR A 134 -6.39 -17.41 4.06
C THR A 134 -7.48 -18.41 3.67
N ASN A 135 -8.71 -18.16 4.11
CA ASN A 135 -9.90 -18.94 3.77
C ASN A 135 -10.74 -18.30 2.65
N SER A 136 -10.15 -17.41 1.88
CA SER A 136 -10.84 -16.75 0.77
C SER A 136 -9.93 -16.61 -0.44
N PRO A 137 -10.40 -16.92 -1.66
CA PRO A 137 -9.67 -16.70 -2.90
C PRO A 137 -9.69 -15.24 -3.36
N LYS A 138 -10.46 -14.38 -2.70
CA LYS A 138 -10.60 -12.96 -3.10
C LYS A 138 -9.30 -12.21 -2.89
N LEU A 139 -9.01 -11.26 -3.77
CA LEU A 139 -7.86 -10.35 -3.63
C LEU A 139 -8.02 -9.48 -2.39
N SER A 140 -9.16 -8.83 -2.21
CA SER A 140 -9.45 -8.03 -1.03
C SER A 140 -9.85 -8.92 0.15
N GLN A 141 -9.12 -8.78 1.25
CA GLN A 141 -9.40 -9.40 2.54
C GLN A 141 -9.83 -8.32 3.56
N HIS A 142 -10.43 -7.22 3.09
CA HIS A 142 -10.92 -6.17 3.99
C HIS A 142 -11.84 -6.77 5.07
N PRO A 143 -11.79 -6.29 6.33
CA PRO A 143 -12.61 -6.82 7.42
C PRO A 143 -14.11 -6.89 7.10
N SER A 144 -14.63 -5.94 6.30
CA SER A 144 -16.04 -5.93 5.88
C SER A 144 -16.44 -7.09 4.96
N HIS A 145 -15.48 -7.77 4.36
CA HIS A 145 -15.72 -8.94 3.50
C HIS A 145 -15.73 -10.26 4.25
N LYS A 146 -15.39 -10.23 5.54
CA LYS A 146 -15.33 -11.46 6.35
C LYS A 146 -16.73 -11.95 6.69
N ASN A 147 -16.95 -13.24 6.48
CA ASN A 147 -18.11 -13.95 7.04
C ASN A 147 -17.63 -14.87 8.15
N PRO A 148 -17.76 -14.46 9.43
CA PRO A 148 -17.24 -15.23 10.57
C PRO A 148 -17.96 -16.54 10.82
N ASN A 149 -19.11 -16.78 10.19
CA ASN A 149 -19.98 -17.92 10.46
C ASN A 149 -19.80 -19.10 9.49
N ILE A 150 -18.85 -19.04 8.58
CA ILE A 150 -18.56 -20.16 7.68
C ILE A 150 -17.55 -21.09 8.37
N PRO A 151 -17.90 -22.37 8.62
CA PRO A 151 -16.91 -23.35 9.07
C PRO A 151 -15.80 -23.49 8.04
N ILE A 152 -14.56 -23.53 8.48
CA ILE A 152 -13.37 -23.61 7.62
C ILE A 152 -12.86 -25.05 7.68
N THR A 153 -12.73 -25.67 6.51
CA THR A 153 -12.05 -26.95 6.32
C THR A 153 -10.67 -26.72 5.70
N ILE A 154 -9.84 -27.74 5.64
CA ILE A 154 -8.50 -27.61 5.04
C ILE A 154 -8.59 -27.34 3.53
N GLU A 155 -9.64 -27.80 2.88
CA GLU A 155 -9.91 -27.60 1.46
C GLU A 155 -10.30 -26.15 1.12
N ASP A 156 -10.72 -25.37 2.13
CA ASP A 156 -11.08 -23.96 1.99
C ASP A 156 -9.87 -23.03 2.13
N LEU A 157 -8.68 -23.59 2.37
CA LEU A 157 -7.49 -22.78 2.61
C LEU A 157 -6.76 -22.48 1.30
N TYR A 158 -6.34 -21.22 1.20
CA TYR A 158 -5.58 -20.68 0.07
C TYR A 158 -4.23 -20.17 0.56
N TYR A 159 -3.20 -20.40 -0.24
CA TYR A 159 -1.89 -19.83 -0.03
C TYR A 159 -1.82 -18.49 -0.77
N ARG A 160 -1.65 -17.40 -0.01
CA ARG A 160 -1.53 -16.03 -0.55
C ARG A 160 -0.08 -15.59 -0.49
N VAL A 161 0.44 -15.13 -1.61
CA VAL A 161 1.76 -14.50 -1.70
C VAL A 161 1.58 -13.05 -2.11
N GLU A 162 2.22 -12.16 -1.38
CA GLU A 162 2.29 -10.73 -1.69
C GLU A 162 3.72 -10.36 -2.05
N THR A 163 3.90 -9.68 -3.17
CA THR A 163 5.16 -9.05 -3.54
C THR A 163 5.11 -7.60 -3.13
N GLN A 164 6.03 -7.17 -2.29
CA GLN A 164 6.13 -5.78 -1.86
C GLN A 164 7.41 -5.17 -2.42
N THR A 165 7.29 -4.07 -3.15
CA THR A 165 8.42 -3.33 -3.72
C THR A 165 8.48 -1.95 -3.07
N THR A 166 9.62 -1.60 -2.50
CA THR A 166 9.90 -0.26 -1.99
C THR A 166 10.77 0.45 -3.01
N LEU A 167 10.37 1.66 -3.38
CA LEU A 167 11.10 2.53 -4.29
C LEU A 167 11.44 3.82 -3.54
N PRO A 168 12.72 4.08 -3.21
CA PRO A 168 13.12 5.35 -2.65
C PRO A 168 12.97 6.44 -3.71
N LEU A 169 12.39 7.59 -3.32
CA LEU A 169 12.21 8.73 -4.19
C LEU A 169 13.15 9.86 -3.75
N PRO A 170 13.79 10.57 -4.70
CA PRO A 170 14.54 11.76 -4.37
C PRO A 170 13.66 12.78 -3.63
N SER A 171 14.26 13.54 -2.71
CA SER A 171 13.53 14.63 -2.06
C SER A 171 13.10 15.67 -3.10
N ILE A 172 11.88 16.15 -2.98
CA ILE A 172 11.37 17.23 -3.83
C ILE A 172 12.08 18.50 -3.39
N ALA A 173 12.89 19.08 -4.31
CA ALA A 173 13.60 20.32 -4.01
C ALA A 173 12.61 21.44 -3.65
N GLY A 174 12.76 22.05 -2.48
CA GLY A 174 12.00 23.22 -2.04
C GLY A 174 11.06 23.03 -0.86
N ARG A 175 11.06 21.86 -0.17
CA ARG A 175 10.38 21.68 1.12
C ARG A 175 11.38 21.25 2.17
N SER A 176 11.89 22.23 2.94
CA SER A 176 12.53 22.06 4.25
C SER A 176 11.50 22.30 5.33
#